data_0da4813b2e1a5e50933ee56133c2efac
#
_entry.id   0da4813b2e1a5e50933ee56133c2efac
#
_cell.length_a   1.000
_cell.length_b   1.000
_cell.length_c   1.000
_cell.angle_alpha   90.00
_cell.angle_beta   90.00
_cell.angle_gamma   90.00
#
_symmetry.space_group_name_H-M   'P 1'
#
loop_
_entity.id
_entity.type
_entity.pdbx_description
1 polymer ?
#
loop_
_entity_poly.entity_id
_entity_poly.type
_entity_poly.pdbx_seq_one_letter_code
_entity_poly.pdbx_strand_id
1 'polypeptide(L)'
;MMRIYHIKWLGQVVVLLILLLPLLLAFSYEKKQRLYILESNQLKSETHYSLSAAEQRAWRSQMLSSSPPAWLTAEIKQDDLVIKPVYANHWLKLDFPLYQGRLFSKNNGKEALVGAKVPTKTINGKDCFIFNHTSYTVIGRLGQEQESLLSKTVLLTDDTLLDQAPSLTFHSFYPIQKKRQQGYNQGVSRLLKLGSYLKILKLTTHSVVALSLLAWFYCYHLSRITHRFLLYQLGLTKWQLALKELCRMTGMAIIASVLWLLLAYIVTGSWSLGHHLAVYLAAFVLISGLLAWYWIRREAV
;
A
#
# COMPACT_ATOMS: atom_id res chain seq x y z
N MET A 1 -40.84 -4.42 -17.90
CA MET A 1 -40.26 -3.14 -17.46
C MET A 1 -39.16 -3.27 -16.37
N MET A 2 -39.30 -4.10 -15.35
CA MET A 2 -38.25 -4.28 -14.31
C MET A 2 -36.89 -4.69 -14.85
N ARG A 3 -36.75 -5.60 -15.80
CA ARG A 3 -35.46 -6.08 -16.35
C ARG A 3 -34.58 -4.94 -16.94
N ILE A 4 -35.19 -3.99 -17.64
CA ILE A 4 -34.46 -2.85 -18.26
C ILE A 4 -33.91 -1.89 -17.21
N TYR A 5 -34.59 -1.72 -16.07
CA TYR A 5 -34.11 -0.89 -14.97
C TYR A 5 -32.88 -1.46 -14.28
N HIS A 6 -32.84 -2.79 -14.08
CA HIS A 6 -31.67 -3.47 -13.48
C HIS A 6 -30.43 -3.37 -14.37
N ILE A 7 -30.58 -3.50 -15.70
CA ILE A 7 -29.46 -3.40 -16.65
C ILE A 7 -28.87 -1.97 -16.61
N LYS A 8 -29.70 -0.93 -16.60
CA LYS A 8 -29.22 0.47 -16.51
C LYS A 8 -28.50 0.76 -15.18
N TRP A 9 -28.97 0.19 -14.08
CA TRP A 9 -28.37 0.36 -12.77
C TRP A 9 -27.00 -0.32 -12.67
N LEU A 10 -26.92 -1.57 -13.16
CA LEU A 10 -25.64 -2.31 -13.21
C LEU A 10 -24.60 -1.57 -14.07
N GLY A 11 -25.02 -1.02 -15.21
CA GLY A 11 -24.16 -0.21 -16.06
C GLY A 11 -23.55 1.00 -15.30
N GLN A 12 -24.32 1.67 -14.44
CA GLN A 12 -23.80 2.78 -13.63
C GLN A 12 -22.75 2.33 -12.59
N VAL A 13 -22.95 1.17 -11.96
CA VAL A 13 -21.95 0.58 -11.05
C VAL A 13 -20.65 0.26 -11.79
N VAL A 14 -20.73 -0.30 -12.99
CA VAL A 14 -19.55 -0.59 -13.83
C VAL A 14 -18.82 0.69 -14.20
N VAL A 15 -19.52 1.75 -14.58
CA VAL A 15 -18.91 3.06 -14.86
C VAL A 15 -18.18 3.60 -13.63
N LEU A 16 -18.78 3.54 -12.45
CA LEU A 16 -18.13 3.97 -11.21
C LEU A 16 -16.84 3.15 -10.91
N LEU A 17 -16.88 1.84 -11.14
CA LEU A 17 -15.69 0.99 -11.00
C LEU A 17 -14.57 1.42 -11.96
N ILE A 18 -14.90 1.69 -13.22
CA ILE A 18 -13.93 2.15 -14.23
C ILE A 18 -13.31 3.49 -13.82
N LEU A 19 -14.12 4.44 -13.31
CA LEU A 19 -13.64 5.74 -12.86
C LEU A 19 -12.68 5.65 -11.65
N LEU A 20 -12.79 4.61 -10.83
CA LEU A 20 -11.90 4.36 -9.70
C LEU A 20 -10.63 3.59 -10.08
N LEU A 21 -10.57 3.00 -11.28
CA LEU A 21 -9.44 2.17 -11.74
C LEU A 21 -8.09 2.92 -11.74
N PRO A 22 -7.99 4.21 -12.12
CA PRO A 22 -6.74 4.97 -12.05
C PRO A 22 -6.12 5.01 -10.65
N LEU A 23 -6.93 5.04 -9.59
CA LEU A 23 -6.44 4.99 -8.20
C LEU A 23 -5.71 3.66 -7.91
N LEU A 24 -6.28 2.55 -8.37
CA LEU A 24 -5.67 1.23 -8.20
C LEU A 24 -4.33 1.13 -8.95
N LEU A 25 -4.30 1.64 -10.20
CA LEU A 25 -3.08 1.64 -11.01
C LEU A 25 -1.98 2.52 -10.40
N ALA A 26 -2.32 3.74 -9.96
CA ALA A 26 -1.36 4.64 -9.32
C ALA A 26 -0.81 4.05 -8.03
N PHE A 27 -1.64 3.40 -7.21
CA PHE A 27 -1.20 2.78 -5.98
C PHE A 27 -0.33 1.54 -6.21
N SER A 28 -0.71 0.66 -7.13
CA SER A 28 0.11 -0.51 -7.48
C SER A 28 1.46 -0.10 -8.07
N TYR A 29 1.49 0.98 -8.87
CA TYR A 29 2.72 1.57 -9.37
C TYR A 29 3.59 2.13 -8.25
N GLU A 30 3.01 2.92 -7.31
CA GLU A 30 3.72 3.44 -6.14
C GLU A 30 4.33 2.31 -5.30
N LYS A 31 3.56 1.24 -5.04
CA LYS A 31 4.05 0.07 -4.31
C LYS A 31 5.24 -0.57 -5.01
N LYS A 32 5.14 -0.83 -6.31
CA LYS A 32 6.26 -1.37 -7.10
C LYS A 32 7.50 -0.48 -7.05
N GLN A 33 7.34 0.83 -7.22
CA GLN A 33 8.46 1.77 -7.17
C GLN A 33 9.15 1.77 -5.80
N ARG A 34 8.40 1.71 -4.71
CA ARG A 34 8.98 1.60 -3.35
C ARG A 34 9.81 0.32 -3.17
N LEU A 35 9.33 -0.81 -3.71
CA LEU A 35 10.08 -2.07 -3.69
C LEU A 35 11.36 -2.00 -4.51
N TYR A 36 11.32 -1.39 -5.71
CA TYR A 36 12.51 -1.15 -6.53
C TYR A 36 13.53 -0.24 -5.83
N ILE A 37 13.06 0.77 -5.10
CA ILE A 37 13.93 1.65 -4.31
C ILE A 37 14.63 0.85 -3.21
N LEU A 38 13.89 0.04 -2.44
CA LEU A 38 14.46 -0.80 -1.39
C LEU A 38 15.48 -1.80 -1.97
N GLU A 39 15.18 -2.40 -3.10
CA GLU A 39 16.09 -3.31 -3.79
C GLU A 39 17.36 -2.60 -4.25
N SER A 40 17.25 -1.45 -4.92
CA SER A 40 18.39 -0.68 -5.42
C SER A 40 19.28 -0.14 -4.31
N ASN A 41 18.70 0.15 -3.15
CA ASN A 41 19.42 0.56 -1.93
C ASN A 41 19.89 -0.62 -1.08
N GLN A 42 19.87 -1.84 -1.59
CA GLN A 42 20.23 -3.04 -0.84
C GLN A 42 19.47 -3.15 0.49
N LEU A 43 18.16 -2.89 0.47
CA LEU A 43 17.25 -2.90 1.61
C LEU A 43 17.50 -1.79 2.63
N LYS A 44 18.31 -0.78 2.32
CA LYS A 44 18.42 0.43 3.16
C LYS A 44 17.23 1.35 2.89
N SER A 45 16.57 1.82 3.94
CA SER A 45 15.51 2.84 3.81
C SER A 45 16.10 4.21 3.47
N GLU A 46 15.27 5.12 2.99
CA GLU A 46 15.67 6.53 2.75
C GLU A 46 16.22 7.18 4.02
N THR A 47 15.62 6.86 5.17
CA THR A 47 16.05 7.31 6.48
C THR A 47 16.74 6.18 7.22
N HIS A 48 18.05 6.15 7.17
CA HIS A 48 18.85 5.18 7.91
C HIS A 48 19.94 5.87 8.75
N TYR A 49 20.24 5.26 9.89
CA TYR A 49 21.19 5.77 10.87
C TYR A 49 22.14 4.66 11.27
N SER A 50 23.44 4.94 11.30
CA SER A 50 24.40 4.00 11.89
C SER A 50 24.38 4.16 13.40
N LEU A 51 24.30 3.04 14.12
CA LEU A 51 24.31 2.99 15.58
C LEU A 51 25.62 2.41 16.06
N SER A 52 26.21 3.06 17.08
CA SER A 52 27.35 2.50 17.81
C SER A 52 26.91 1.37 18.74
N ALA A 53 27.85 0.52 19.16
CA ALA A 53 27.57 -0.60 20.08
C ALA A 53 26.90 -0.15 21.41
N ALA A 54 27.22 1.03 21.92
CA ALA A 54 26.62 1.57 23.13
C ALA A 54 25.14 1.98 22.92
N GLU A 55 24.79 2.44 21.72
CA GLU A 55 23.45 2.89 21.39
C GLU A 55 22.50 1.71 21.04
N GLN A 56 23.04 0.57 20.65
CA GLN A 56 22.26 -0.59 20.17
C GLN A 56 21.22 -1.06 21.19
N ARG A 57 21.62 -1.21 22.46
CA ARG A 57 20.72 -1.70 23.52
C ARG A 57 19.61 -0.72 23.83
N ALA A 58 19.93 0.56 23.91
CA ALA A 58 18.95 1.61 24.16
C ALA A 58 17.93 1.73 22.99
N TRP A 59 18.41 1.64 21.76
CA TRP A 59 17.54 1.71 20.58
C TRP A 59 16.64 0.48 20.43
N ARG A 60 17.11 -0.71 20.78
CA ARG A 60 16.32 -1.93 20.71
C ARG A 60 15.14 -1.91 21.69
N SER A 61 15.34 -1.43 22.91
CA SER A 61 14.26 -1.23 23.89
C SER A 61 13.29 -0.12 23.45
N GLN A 62 13.77 0.95 22.85
CA GLN A 62 12.94 2.01 22.29
C GLN A 62 12.12 1.53 21.09
N MET A 63 12.67 0.69 20.22
CA MET A 63 11.95 0.13 19.07
C MET A 63 10.74 -0.71 19.47
N LEU A 64 10.85 -1.47 20.55
CA LEU A 64 9.73 -2.30 21.04
C LEU A 64 8.52 -1.46 21.42
N SER A 65 8.72 -0.22 21.85
CA SER A 65 7.68 0.72 22.24
C SER A 65 7.29 1.72 21.13
N SER A 66 8.01 1.78 20.00
CA SER A 66 7.76 2.77 18.96
C SER A 66 6.63 2.36 18.03
N SER A 67 5.73 3.30 17.74
CA SER A 67 4.57 3.12 16.87
C SER A 67 4.89 2.99 15.37
N PRO A 68 5.87 3.72 14.80
CA PRO A 68 6.18 3.59 13.38
C PRO A 68 6.96 2.30 13.08
N PRO A 69 6.72 1.66 11.92
CA PRO A 69 7.49 0.50 11.51
C PRO A 69 8.96 0.87 11.28
N ALA A 70 9.84 0.09 11.92
CA ALA A 70 11.27 0.28 11.86
C ALA A 70 11.98 -1.07 11.98
N TRP A 71 13.22 -1.15 11.46
CA TRP A 71 14.04 -2.35 11.58
C TRP A 71 15.50 -2.02 11.77
N LEU A 72 16.21 -2.95 12.40
CA LEU A 72 17.65 -2.94 12.58
C LEU A 72 18.27 -3.98 11.66
N THR A 73 19.40 -3.65 11.06
CA THR A 73 20.21 -4.59 10.28
C THR A 73 21.68 -4.45 10.62
N ALA A 74 22.40 -5.55 10.52
CA ALA A 74 23.86 -5.54 10.34
C ALA A 74 24.19 -6.01 8.93
N GLU A 75 25.40 -5.81 8.49
CA GLU A 75 25.90 -6.31 7.22
C GLU A 75 27.14 -7.18 7.46
N ILE A 76 27.04 -8.46 7.15
CA ILE A 76 28.12 -9.44 7.25
C ILE A 76 28.42 -9.89 5.83
N LYS A 77 29.66 -9.69 5.37
CA LYS A 77 30.11 -10.18 4.07
C LYS A 77 30.85 -11.48 4.26
N GLN A 78 30.40 -12.52 3.58
CA GLN A 78 31.07 -13.81 3.54
C GLN A 78 31.16 -14.27 2.10
N ASP A 79 32.39 -14.38 1.59
CA ASP A 79 32.65 -14.65 0.18
C ASP A 79 31.89 -13.65 -0.71
N ASP A 80 31.06 -14.14 -1.61
CA ASP A 80 30.22 -13.36 -2.51
C ASP A 80 28.83 -13.04 -1.94
N LEU A 81 28.52 -13.47 -0.72
CA LEU A 81 27.23 -13.31 -0.10
C LEU A 81 27.20 -12.12 0.86
N VAL A 82 26.08 -11.41 0.84
CA VAL A 82 25.79 -10.35 1.81
C VAL A 82 24.71 -10.84 2.76
N ILE A 83 25.11 -11.14 3.99
CA ILE A 83 24.21 -11.64 5.03
C ILE A 83 23.78 -10.48 5.92
N LYS A 84 22.48 -10.31 6.07
CA LYS A 84 21.89 -9.22 6.87
C LYS A 84 20.97 -9.81 7.93
N PRO A 85 21.46 -9.99 9.17
CA PRO A 85 20.56 -10.24 10.29
C PRO A 85 19.64 -9.03 10.47
N VAL A 86 18.36 -9.29 10.71
CA VAL A 86 17.30 -8.27 10.77
C VAL A 86 16.47 -8.47 12.03
N TYR A 87 16.18 -7.35 12.70
CA TYR A 87 15.22 -7.25 13.79
C TYR A 87 14.20 -6.17 13.48
N ALA A 88 12.91 -6.44 13.61
CA ALA A 88 11.86 -5.47 13.31
C ALA A 88 10.84 -5.40 14.46
N ASN A 89 10.26 -4.20 14.66
CA ASN A 89 9.17 -4.03 15.62
C ASN A 89 7.82 -4.51 15.07
N HIS A 90 7.59 -4.36 13.76
CA HIS A 90 6.33 -4.70 13.09
C HIS A 90 6.56 -5.35 11.73
N TRP A 91 6.74 -6.67 11.70
CA TRP A 91 6.96 -7.41 10.44
C TRP A 91 5.84 -7.24 9.42
N LEU A 92 4.58 -7.23 9.85
CA LEU A 92 3.42 -7.08 8.97
C LEU A 92 3.33 -5.72 8.26
N LYS A 93 4.05 -4.71 8.76
CA LYS A 93 4.08 -3.37 8.16
C LYS A 93 5.30 -3.16 7.26
N LEU A 94 6.23 -4.10 7.23
CA LEU A 94 7.39 -4.08 6.36
C LEU A 94 7.06 -4.79 5.05
N ASP A 95 7.46 -4.19 3.95
CA ASP A 95 7.21 -4.70 2.61
C ASP A 95 8.59 -4.84 1.91
N PHE A 96 9.24 -5.98 2.13
CA PHE A 96 10.48 -6.31 1.42
C PHE A 96 10.15 -6.90 0.04
N PRO A 97 11.02 -6.66 -0.97
CA PRO A 97 10.83 -7.24 -2.29
C PRO A 97 10.98 -8.76 -2.23
N LEU A 98 9.87 -9.48 -2.39
CA LEU A 98 9.81 -10.92 -2.48
C LEU A 98 9.14 -11.32 -3.78
N TYR A 99 9.70 -12.32 -4.48
CA TYR A 99 9.03 -12.92 -5.62
C TYR A 99 8.37 -14.28 -5.29
N GLN A 100 8.75 -14.90 -4.17
CA GLN A 100 8.16 -16.16 -3.71
C GLN A 100 8.20 -16.26 -2.19
N GLY A 101 7.24 -16.97 -1.58
CA GLY A 101 7.19 -17.22 -0.16
C GLY A 101 6.52 -16.13 0.67
N ARG A 102 6.90 -15.99 1.93
CA ARG A 102 6.33 -15.05 2.89
C ARG A 102 7.40 -14.25 3.62
N LEU A 103 7.01 -13.13 4.21
CA LEU A 103 7.86 -12.36 5.11
C LEU A 103 8.01 -13.06 6.47
N PHE A 104 8.98 -12.61 7.25
CA PHE A 104 9.15 -13.01 8.63
C PHE A 104 7.93 -12.70 9.47
N SER A 105 7.62 -13.56 10.45
CA SER A 105 6.53 -13.34 11.41
C SER A 105 7.04 -13.02 12.81
N LYS A 106 8.27 -13.40 13.12
CA LYS A 106 8.88 -13.29 14.46
C LYS A 106 10.34 -12.88 14.35
N ASN A 107 10.82 -12.16 15.38
CA ASN A 107 12.25 -12.02 15.61
C ASN A 107 12.80 -13.35 16.16
N ASN A 108 14.07 -13.62 15.92
CA ASN A 108 14.77 -14.83 16.41
C ASN A 108 14.10 -16.16 16.04
N GLY A 109 13.44 -16.22 14.87
CA GLY A 109 12.75 -17.42 14.37
C GLY A 109 13.64 -18.43 13.66
N LYS A 110 14.96 -18.16 13.52
CA LYS A 110 15.89 -18.92 12.67
C LYS A 110 15.34 -19.16 11.26
N GLU A 111 14.69 -18.16 10.73
CA GLU A 111 14.15 -18.12 9.38
C GLU A 111 15.08 -17.31 8.47
N ALA A 112 15.11 -17.67 7.18
CA ALA A 112 15.89 -16.99 6.16
C ALA A 112 15.03 -16.56 4.98
N LEU A 113 15.32 -15.37 4.44
CA LEU A 113 14.90 -14.94 3.10
C LEU A 113 16.16 -14.87 2.23
N VAL A 114 16.18 -15.58 1.13
CA VAL A 114 17.39 -15.77 0.32
C VAL A 114 17.20 -15.26 -1.10
N GLY A 115 18.24 -14.62 -1.64
CA GLY A 115 18.28 -14.23 -3.05
C GLY A 115 18.37 -15.45 -3.99
N ALA A 116 18.05 -15.26 -5.26
CA ALA A 116 17.96 -16.33 -6.24
C ALA A 116 19.28 -17.11 -6.45
N LYS A 117 20.45 -16.48 -6.23
CA LYS A 117 21.78 -17.10 -6.42
C LYS A 117 22.42 -17.60 -5.12
N VAL A 118 21.69 -17.60 -4.01
CA VAL A 118 22.16 -18.10 -2.72
C VAL A 118 22.04 -19.62 -2.68
N PRO A 119 23.11 -20.36 -2.38
CA PRO A 119 23.05 -21.81 -2.25
C PRO A 119 22.22 -22.22 -1.03
N THR A 120 21.29 -23.14 -1.23
CA THR A 120 20.46 -23.72 -0.16
C THR A 120 20.62 -25.23 -0.13
N LYS A 121 20.43 -25.84 1.03
CA LYS A 121 20.42 -27.31 1.20
C LYS A 121 19.05 -27.74 1.69
N THR A 122 18.53 -28.82 1.13
CA THR A 122 17.28 -29.41 1.60
C THR A 122 17.56 -30.32 2.79
N ILE A 123 17.00 -29.97 3.95
CA ILE A 123 17.10 -30.74 5.20
C ILE A 123 15.69 -31.09 5.66
N ASN A 124 15.39 -32.37 5.84
CA ASN A 124 14.04 -32.84 6.24
C ASN A 124 12.90 -32.29 5.35
N GLY A 125 13.13 -32.21 4.04
CA GLY A 125 12.12 -31.73 3.08
C GLY A 125 11.90 -30.21 3.10
N LYS A 126 12.72 -29.45 3.83
CA LYS A 126 12.70 -27.99 3.85
C LYS A 126 14.00 -27.41 3.31
N ASP A 127 13.89 -26.37 2.49
CA ASP A 127 15.08 -25.62 2.07
C ASP A 127 15.65 -24.87 3.26
N CYS A 128 16.96 -25.00 3.47
CA CYS A 128 17.68 -24.38 4.57
C CYS A 128 18.91 -23.65 4.04
N PHE A 129 19.21 -22.51 4.62
CA PHE A 129 20.46 -21.80 4.48
C PHE A 129 21.33 -22.08 5.73
N ILE A 130 22.60 -22.42 5.54
CA ILE A 130 23.51 -22.72 6.65
C ILE A 130 24.51 -21.59 6.79
N PHE A 131 24.58 -21.01 7.99
CA PHE A 131 25.53 -19.96 8.34
C PHE A 131 26.04 -20.17 9.76
N ASN A 132 27.38 -20.13 9.96
CA ASN A 132 28.04 -20.35 11.25
C ASN A 132 27.53 -21.60 11.98
N HIS A 133 27.49 -22.72 11.29
CA HIS A 133 26.97 -24.01 11.80
C HIS A 133 25.50 -24.02 12.25
N THR A 134 24.78 -22.90 12.02
CA THR A 134 23.35 -22.78 12.31
C THR A 134 22.55 -22.94 11.02
N SER A 135 21.48 -23.74 11.09
CA SER A 135 20.55 -23.93 9.97
C SER A 135 19.37 -22.98 10.10
N TYR A 136 19.10 -22.22 9.05
CA TYR A 136 17.97 -21.29 8.94
C TYR A 136 16.99 -21.80 7.90
N THR A 137 15.72 -21.93 8.26
CA THR A 137 14.68 -22.36 7.33
C THR A 137 14.39 -21.28 6.31
N VAL A 138 14.50 -21.59 5.03
CA VAL A 138 14.16 -20.65 3.95
C VAL A 138 12.64 -20.54 3.83
N ILE A 139 12.12 -19.34 4.08
CA ILE A 139 10.68 -19.07 4.05
C ILE A 139 10.24 -18.25 2.83
N GLY A 140 11.20 -17.70 2.08
CA GLY A 140 10.92 -16.94 0.88
C GLY A 140 12.17 -16.57 0.11
N ARG A 141 11.93 -16.03 -1.11
CA ARG A 141 12.97 -15.61 -2.05
C ARG A 141 12.93 -14.10 -2.23
N LEU A 142 14.10 -13.45 -2.05
CA LEU A 142 14.28 -12.00 -2.14
C LEU A 142 14.49 -11.53 -3.57
N GLY A 143 13.99 -10.31 -3.85
CA GLY A 143 14.22 -9.59 -5.09
C GLY A 143 13.28 -10.00 -6.20
N GLN A 144 13.81 -10.22 -7.37
CA GLN A 144 13.10 -10.66 -8.57
C GLN A 144 13.69 -11.99 -9.05
N GLU A 145 12.91 -12.76 -9.79
CA GLU A 145 13.30 -14.11 -10.22
C GLU A 145 14.52 -14.11 -11.16
N GLN A 146 14.62 -13.11 -12.04
CA GLN A 146 15.67 -13.09 -13.07
C GLN A 146 16.84 -12.16 -12.73
N GLU A 147 16.65 -10.86 -12.71
CA GLU A 147 17.75 -9.89 -12.50
C GLU A 147 17.50 -9.05 -11.25
N SER A 148 17.99 -9.51 -10.11
CA SER A 148 17.88 -8.81 -8.85
C SER A 148 19.23 -8.43 -8.28
N LEU A 149 19.36 -7.20 -7.79
CA LEU A 149 20.52 -6.74 -7.04
C LEU A 149 20.65 -7.47 -5.69
N LEU A 150 19.56 -8.10 -5.24
CA LEU A 150 19.50 -8.90 -4.01
C LEU A 150 19.77 -10.39 -4.27
N SER A 151 20.16 -10.78 -5.49
CA SER A 151 20.37 -12.20 -5.86
C SER A 151 21.36 -12.93 -4.97
N LYS A 152 22.35 -12.24 -4.39
CA LYS A 152 23.36 -12.76 -3.47
C LYS A 152 23.15 -12.30 -2.02
N THR A 153 21.97 -11.80 -1.68
CA THR A 153 21.65 -11.27 -0.34
C THR A 153 20.83 -12.28 0.45
N VAL A 154 21.13 -12.42 1.73
CA VAL A 154 20.38 -13.26 2.68
C VAL A 154 19.93 -12.38 3.84
N LEU A 155 18.64 -12.41 4.17
CA LEU A 155 18.14 -11.85 5.42
C LEU A 155 17.91 -12.98 6.42
N LEU A 156 18.32 -12.79 7.66
CA LEU A 156 18.19 -13.76 8.75
C LEU A 156 17.49 -13.14 9.95
N THR A 157 16.64 -13.90 10.62
CA THR A 157 16.10 -13.51 11.93
C THR A 157 16.90 -14.22 13.04
N ASP A 158 18.00 -13.60 13.44
CA ASP A 158 18.84 -14.09 14.52
C ASP A 158 19.39 -12.93 15.34
N ASP A 159 18.94 -12.83 16.58
CA ASP A 159 19.33 -11.78 17.50
C ASP A 159 20.78 -11.85 17.92
N THR A 160 21.34 -13.06 18.01
CA THR A 160 22.73 -13.26 18.43
C THR A 160 23.73 -12.69 17.42
N LEU A 161 23.40 -12.75 16.13
CA LEU A 161 24.21 -12.15 15.06
C LEU A 161 24.18 -10.62 15.10
N LEU A 162 23.05 -10.03 15.50
CA LEU A 162 22.94 -8.58 15.69
C LEU A 162 23.76 -8.12 16.89
N ASP A 163 23.72 -8.88 18.00
CA ASP A 163 24.46 -8.53 19.22
C ASP A 163 25.99 -8.61 19.04
N GLN A 164 26.46 -9.46 18.14
CA GLN A 164 27.87 -9.59 17.80
C GLN A 164 28.35 -8.61 16.74
N ALA A 165 27.45 -7.91 16.07
CA ALA A 165 27.83 -7.03 14.99
C ALA A 165 28.48 -5.74 15.51
N PRO A 166 29.59 -5.28 14.89
CA PRO A 166 30.32 -4.09 15.33
C PRO A 166 29.52 -2.79 15.10
N SER A 167 28.62 -2.80 14.15
CA SER A 167 27.76 -1.66 13.84
C SER A 167 26.41 -2.14 13.34
N LEU A 168 25.35 -1.46 13.79
CA LEU A 168 24.00 -1.67 13.30
C LEU A 168 23.53 -0.47 12.50
N THR A 169 22.70 -0.74 11.50
CA THR A 169 21.98 0.29 10.77
C THR A 169 20.52 0.24 11.19
N PHE A 170 20.03 1.35 11.71
CA PHE A 170 18.62 1.55 12.02
C PHE A 170 17.92 2.12 10.79
N HIS A 171 16.80 1.54 10.43
CA HIS A 171 15.98 1.93 9.29
C HIS A 171 14.58 2.33 9.75
N SER A 172 14.08 3.45 9.24
CA SER A 172 12.72 3.92 9.49
C SER A 172 12.11 4.45 8.19
N PHE A 173 10.78 4.32 8.04
CA PHE A 173 10.06 4.97 6.95
C PHE A 173 9.79 6.46 7.23
N TYR A 174 10.01 6.90 8.47
CA TYR A 174 9.76 8.28 8.89
C TYR A 174 11.04 8.92 9.44
N PRO A 175 11.28 10.21 9.17
CA PRO A 175 12.44 10.89 9.70
C PRO A 175 12.35 11.01 11.22
N ILE A 176 13.43 10.63 11.90
CA ILE A 176 13.57 10.80 13.36
C ILE A 176 14.27 12.12 13.61
N GLN A 177 13.60 13.02 14.34
CA GLN A 177 13.97 14.44 14.50
C GLN A 177 15.34 14.74 15.10
N LYS A 178 16.10 13.76 15.61
CA LYS A 178 17.31 14.01 16.41
C LYS A 178 18.63 13.53 15.83
N LYS A 179 18.68 12.88 14.68
CA LYS A 179 19.95 12.39 14.11
C LYS A 179 20.18 12.86 12.69
N ARG A 180 21.42 13.29 12.43
CA ARG A 180 21.88 13.67 11.09
C ARG A 180 21.93 12.42 10.21
N GLN A 181 21.24 12.44 9.10
CA GLN A 181 21.31 11.37 8.08
C GLN A 181 22.76 11.15 7.66
N GLN A 182 23.24 9.92 7.75
CA GLN A 182 24.53 9.55 7.22
C GLN A 182 24.41 9.18 5.73
N GLY A 183 25.10 9.94 4.91
CA GLY A 183 25.48 9.53 3.57
C GLY A 183 24.38 9.53 2.52
N TYR A 184 24.18 10.66 1.91
CA TYR A 184 23.50 10.78 0.62
C TYR A 184 24.39 10.19 -0.49
N ASN A 185 24.15 8.95 -0.88
CA ASN A 185 24.68 8.41 -2.12
C ASN A 185 23.97 9.07 -3.31
N GLN A 186 24.68 9.32 -4.42
CA GLN A 186 24.12 9.96 -5.64
C GLN A 186 22.89 9.21 -6.20
N GLY A 187 22.73 7.92 -5.93
CA GLY A 187 21.53 7.14 -6.21
C GLY A 187 20.30 7.66 -5.46
N VAL A 188 20.45 8.11 -4.22
CA VAL A 188 19.35 8.65 -3.39
C VAL A 188 18.84 9.99 -3.92
N SER A 189 19.66 10.83 -4.55
CA SER A 189 19.21 12.09 -5.15
C SER A 189 18.28 11.87 -6.34
N ARG A 190 18.47 10.80 -7.12
CA ARG A 190 17.53 10.37 -8.17
C ARG A 190 16.22 9.87 -7.57
N LEU A 191 16.28 9.21 -6.42
CA LEU A 191 15.14 8.66 -5.71
C LEU A 191 14.29 9.74 -5.02
N LEU A 192 14.90 10.84 -4.55
CA LEU A 192 14.16 11.99 -4.03
C LEU A 192 13.35 12.70 -5.13
N LYS A 193 13.91 12.80 -6.35
CA LYS A 193 13.16 13.27 -7.51
C LYS A 193 11.99 12.34 -7.82
N LEU A 194 12.16 11.03 -7.66
CA LEU A 194 11.10 10.05 -7.82
C LEU A 194 10.02 10.22 -6.74
N GLY A 195 10.39 10.46 -5.48
CA GLY A 195 9.45 10.73 -4.40
C GLY A 195 8.55 11.94 -4.67
N SER A 196 9.11 13.02 -5.22
CA SER A 196 8.35 14.19 -5.66
C SER A 196 7.44 13.85 -6.84
N TYR A 197 7.92 13.10 -7.82
CA TYR A 197 7.13 12.62 -8.95
C TYR A 197 5.96 11.75 -8.50
N LEU A 198 6.17 10.82 -7.56
CA LEU A 198 5.10 9.97 -7.02
C LEU A 198 4.04 10.79 -6.27
N LYS A 199 4.44 11.85 -5.54
CA LYS A 199 3.49 12.79 -4.92
C LYS A 199 2.64 13.52 -5.95
N ILE A 200 3.27 14.03 -7.02
CA ILE A 200 2.57 14.70 -8.12
C ILE A 200 1.62 13.71 -8.82
N LEU A 201 2.09 12.51 -9.15
CA LEU A 201 1.27 11.46 -9.76
C LEU A 201 0.06 11.12 -8.89
N LYS A 202 0.23 11.02 -7.59
CA LYS A 202 -0.87 10.78 -6.64
C LYS A 202 -1.86 11.93 -6.64
N LEU A 203 -1.38 13.16 -6.55
CA LEU A 203 -2.24 14.34 -6.56
C LEU A 203 -3.04 14.45 -7.86
N THR A 204 -2.39 14.30 -9.01
CA THR A 204 -3.05 14.35 -10.33
C THR A 204 -4.08 13.24 -10.47
N THR A 205 -3.75 12.01 -10.06
CA THR A 205 -4.70 10.89 -10.10
C THR A 205 -5.93 11.17 -9.23
N HIS A 206 -5.75 11.69 -8.03
CA HIS A 206 -6.87 12.06 -7.15
C HIS A 206 -7.74 13.16 -7.77
N SER A 207 -7.12 14.17 -8.38
CA SER A 207 -7.83 15.26 -9.07
C SER A 207 -8.64 14.75 -10.26
N VAL A 208 -8.05 13.89 -11.09
CA VAL A 208 -8.72 13.28 -12.25
C VAL A 208 -9.92 12.44 -11.80
N VAL A 209 -9.77 11.61 -10.78
CA VAL A 209 -10.87 10.80 -10.25
C VAL A 209 -11.98 11.66 -9.67
N ALA A 210 -11.65 12.70 -8.90
CA ALA A 210 -12.63 13.61 -8.33
C ALA A 210 -13.43 14.33 -9.43
N LEU A 211 -12.75 14.88 -10.45
CA LEU A 211 -13.41 15.53 -11.59
C LEU A 211 -14.28 14.55 -12.38
N SER A 212 -13.82 13.33 -12.60
CA SER A 212 -14.57 12.29 -13.30
C SER A 212 -15.84 11.88 -12.53
N LEU A 213 -15.76 11.76 -11.21
CA LEU A 213 -16.94 11.49 -10.37
C LEU A 213 -17.94 12.65 -10.38
N LEU A 214 -17.47 13.92 -10.37
CA LEU A 214 -18.33 15.09 -10.49
C LEU A 214 -19.02 15.14 -11.86
N ALA A 215 -18.30 14.87 -12.95
CA ALA A 215 -18.86 14.80 -14.30
C ALA A 215 -19.89 13.68 -14.42
N TRP A 216 -19.59 12.48 -13.90
CA TRP A 216 -20.53 11.38 -13.85
C TRP A 216 -21.81 11.75 -13.09
N PHE A 217 -21.65 12.37 -11.92
CA PHE A 217 -22.76 12.84 -11.10
C PHE A 217 -23.65 13.83 -11.88
N TYR A 218 -23.04 14.80 -12.54
CA TYR A 218 -23.75 15.78 -13.36
C TYR A 218 -24.54 15.10 -14.49
N CYS A 219 -23.92 14.22 -15.25
CA CYS A 219 -24.57 13.45 -16.32
C CYS A 219 -25.72 12.57 -15.78
N TYR A 220 -25.49 11.94 -14.62
CA TYR A 220 -26.54 11.14 -13.97
C TYR A 220 -27.75 12.01 -13.62
N HIS A 221 -27.54 13.17 -13.02
CA HIS A 221 -28.63 14.10 -12.70
C HIS A 221 -29.40 14.57 -13.93
N LEU A 222 -28.70 14.96 -14.99
CA LEU A 222 -29.33 15.36 -16.25
C LEU A 222 -30.20 14.25 -16.83
N SER A 223 -29.72 13.02 -16.84
CA SER A 223 -30.47 11.87 -17.38
C SER A 223 -31.75 11.54 -16.58
N ARG A 224 -31.89 12.10 -15.37
CA ARG A 224 -33.00 11.82 -14.46
C ARG A 224 -34.03 12.92 -14.34
N ILE A 225 -33.83 14.07 -14.98
CA ILE A 225 -34.72 15.24 -14.88
C ILE A 225 -36.16 14.85 -15.29
N THR A 226 -36.33 14.28 -16.47
CA THR A 226 -37.65 13.87 -16.98
C THR A 226 -38.34 12.85 -16.08
N HIS A 227 -37.58 11.88 -15.54
CA HIS A 227 -38.16 10.88 -14.65
C HIS A 227 -38.64 11.50 -13.32
N ARG A 228 -37.87 12.45 -12.76
CA ARG A 228 -38.25 13.17 -11.53
C ARG A 228 -39.48 14.00 -11.75
N PHE A 229 -39.57 14.71 -12.89
CA PHE A 229 -40.72 15.48 -13.25
C PHE A 229 -42.00 14.64 -13.33
N LEU A 230 -41.94 13.46 -13.97
CA LEU A 230 -43.09 12.53 -14.03
C LEU A 230 -43.50 12.04 -12.63
N LEU A 231 -42.54 11.71 -11.76
CA LEU A 231 -42.83 11.28 -10.40
C LEU A 231 -43.45 12.38 -9.55
N TYR A 232 -43.05 13.63 -9.80
CA TYR A 232 -43.64 14.80 -9.15
C TYR A 232 -45.10 15.01 -9.58
N GLN A 233 -45.42 14.87 -10.87
CA GLN A 233 -46.77 14.90 -11.39
C GLN A 233 -47.66 13.78 -10.82
N LEU A 234 -47.07 12.64 -10.44
CA LEU A 234 -47.76 11.54 -9.77
C LEU A 234 -47.99 11.76 -8.27
N GLY A 235 -47.70 12.98 -7.76
CA GLY A 235 -48.02 13.39 -6.40
C GLY A 235 -46.94 13.11 -5.34
N LEU A 236 -45.71 12.66 -5.76
CA LEU A 236 -44.60 12.53 -4.82
C LEU A 236 -44.08 13.91 -4.41
N THR A 237 -43.86 14.10 -3.10
CA THR A 237 -43.27 15.34 -2.59
C THR A 237 -41.80 15.47 -3.01
N LYS A 238 -41.31 16.72 -3.12
CA LYS A 238 -39.91 16.99 -3.48
C LYS A 238 -38.93 16.30 -2.52
N TRP A 239 -39.27 16.24 -1.24
CA TRP A 239 -38.47 15.55 -0.22
C TRP A 239 -38.38 14.05 -0.43
N GLN A 240 -39.52 13.41 -0.76
CA GLN A 240 -39.57 11.98 -1.07
C GLN A 240 -38.73 11.62 -2.30
N LEU A 241 -38.77 12.48 -3.33
CA LEU A 241 -37.96 12.35 -4.54
C LEU A 241 -36.46 12.44 -4.21
N ALA A 242 -36.07 13.46 -3.40
CA ALA A 242 -34.68 13.62 -2.96
C ALA A 242 -34.17 12.41 -2.21
N LEU A 243 -34.93 11.95 -1.22
CA LEU A 243 -34.56 10.82 -0.39
C LEU A 243 -34.41 9.54 -1.23
N LYS A 244 -35.32 9.30 -2.16
CA LYS A 244 -35.29 8.15 -3.06
C LYS A 244 -34.04 8.15 -3.96
N GLU A 245 -33.69 9.30 -4.54
CA GLU A 245 -32.49 9.44 -5.37
C GLU A 245 -31.20 9.31 -4.53
N LEU A 246 -31.17 9.92 -3.34
CA LEU A 246 -30.04 9.80 -2.43
C LEU A 246 -29.80 8.34 -2.01
N CYS A 247 -30.84 7.64 -1.58
CA CYS A 247 -30.72 6.20 -1.23
C CYS A 247 -30.22 5.37 -2.40
N ARG A 248 -30.68 5.65 -3.60
CA ARG A 248 -30.26 4.94 -4.80
C ARG A 248 -28.79 5.20 -5.12
N MET A 249 -28.35 6.45 -5.10
CA MET A 249 -26.95 6.82 -5.37
C MET A 249 -26.00 6.25 -4.31
N THR A 250 -26.39 6.34 -3.04
CA THR A 250 -25.63 5.77 -1.93
C THR A 250 -25.51 4.24 -2.08
N GLY A 251 -26.60 3.57 -2.43
CA GLY A 251 -26.58 2.14 -2.69
C GLY A 251 -25.62 1.74 -3.84
N MET A 252 -25.64 2.48 -4.97
CA MET A 252 -24.69 2.25 -6.06
C MET A 252 -23.23 2.48 -5.63
N ALA A 253 -23.00 3.56 -4.90
CA ALA A 253 -21.65 3.89 -4.41
C ALA A 253 -21.11 2.84 -3.44
N ILE A 254 -21.93 2.34 -2.52
CA ILE A 254 -21.55 1.26 -1.58
C ILE A 254 -21.18 0.00 -2.35
N ILE A 255 -22.02 -0.45 -3.29
CA ILE A 255 -21.75 -1.67 -4.06
C ILE A 255 -20.50 -1.53 -4.91
N ALA A 256 -20.35 -0.39 -5.62
CA ALA A 256 -19.13 -0.10 -6.37
C ALA A 256 -17.88 -0.12 -5.49
N SER A 257 -17.97 0.44 -4.28
CA SER A 257 -16.86 0.48 -3.31
C SER A 257 -16.48 -0.90 -2.79
N VAL A 258 -17.47 -1.75 -2.50
CA VAL A 258 -17.21 -3.14 -2.05
C VAL A 258 -16.52 -3.93 -3.17
N LEU A 259 -17.04 -3.85 -4.40
CA LEU A 259 -16.45 -4.54 -5.55
C LEU A 259 -15.02 -4.01 -5.84
N TRP A 260 -14.81 -2.71 -5.72
CA TRP A 260 -13.50 -2.11 -5.92
C TRP A 260 -12.50 -2.54 -4.83
N LEU A 261 -12.93 -2.64 -3.55
CA LEU A 261 -12.09 -3.15 -2.46
C LEU A 261 -11.69 -4.60 -2.68
N LEU A 262 -12.60 -5.44 -3.14
CA LEU A 262 -12.30 -6.83 -3.49
C LEU A 262 -11.28 -6.89 -4.63
N LEU A 263 -11.47 -6.10 -5.68
CA LEU A 263 -10.52 -6.00 -6.79
C LEU A 263 -9.15 -5.49 -6.31
N ALA A 264 -9.13 -4.46 -5.48
CA ALA A 264 -7.91 -3.91 -4.90
C ALA A 264 -7.17 -4.95 -4.05
N TYR A 265 -7.88 -5.72 -3.24
CA TYR A 265 -7.31 -6.81 -2.46
C TYR A 265 -6.69 -7.90 -3.33
N ILE A 266 -7.38 -8.32 -4.40
CA ILE A 266 -6.87 -9.32 -5.36
C ILE A 266 -5.57 -8.83 -6.02
N VAL A 267 -5.50 -7.55 -6.41
CA VAL A 267 -4.35 -6.98 -7.14
C VAL A 267 -3.17 -6.67 -6.20
N THR A 268 -3.43 -6.14 -5.00
CA THR A 268 -2.37 -5.61 -4.11
C THR A 268 -2.05 -6.51 -2.94
N GLY A 269 -2.89 -7.49 -2.63
CA GLY A 269 -2.77 -8.36 -1.45
C GLY A 269 -2.93 -7.62 -0.11
N SER A 270 -3.44 -6.37 -0.11
CA SER A 270 -3.53 -5.55 1.10
C SER A 270 -4.82 -4.73 1.18
N TRP A 271 -5.31 -4.51 2.41
CA TRP A 271 -6.49 -3.68 2.71
C TRP A 271 -6.17 -2.20 2.91
N SER A 272 -4.92 -1.78 2.73
CA SER A 272 -4.45 -0.40 3.02
C SER A 272 -5.18 0.68 2.21
N LEU A 273 -5.72 0.32 1.05
CA LEU A 273 -6.53 1.22 0.19
C LEU A 273 -7.93 1.51 0.73
N GLY A 274 -8.43 0.70 1.67
CA GLY A 274 -9.80 0.84 2.20
C GLY A 274 -10.03 2.20 2.87
N HIS A 275 -9.02 2.73 3.57
CA HIS A 275 -9.12 4.04 4.20
C HIS A 275 -9.31 5.18 3.18
N HIS A 276 -8.54 5.18 2.11
CA HIS A 276 -8.67 6.19 1.06
C HIS A 276 -10.04 6.11 0.38
N LEU A 277 -10.52 4.90 0.11
CA LEU A 277 -11.83 4.70 -0.50
C LEU A 277 -12.97 5.17 0.42
N ALA A 278 -12.88 4.93 1.73
CA ALA A 278 -13.87 5.39 2.69
C ALA A 278 -14.01 6.92 2.68
N VAL A 279 -12.89 7.66 2.59
CA VAL A 279 -12.89 9.12 2.46
C VAL A 279 -13.58 9.57 1.16
N TYR A 280 -13.29 8.91 0.03
CA TYR A 280 -13.96 9.24 -1.24
C TYR A 280 -15.46 8.96 -1.19
N LEU A 281 -15.86 7.85 -0.59
CA LEU A 281 -17.27 7.48 -0.44
C LEU A 281 -18.01 8.48 0.44
N ALA A 282 -17.43 8.87 1.56
CA ALA A 282 -18.01 9.89 2.44
C ALA A 282 -18.15 11.26 1.71
N ALA A 283 -17.10 11.70 1.02
CA ALA A 283 -17.14 12.94 0.24
C ALA A 283 -18.18 12.86 -0.89
N PHE A 284 -18.27 11.73 -1.59
CA PHE A 284 -19.25 11.50 -2.64
C PHE A 284 -20.68 11.58 -2.12
N VAL A 285 -20.97 10.93 -0.99
CA VAL A 285 -22.31 10.97 -0.36
C VAL A 285 -22.67 12.39 0.08
N LEU A 286 -21.74 13.13 0.69
CA LEU A 286 -21.96 14.52 1.09
C LEU A 286 -22.23 15.43 -0.11
N ILE A 287 -21.39 15.37 -1.13
CA ILE A 287 -21.54 16.20 -2.35
C ILE A 287 -22.85 15.84 -3.06
N SER A 288 -23.17 14.56 -3.19
CA SER A 288 -24.41 14.10 -3.83
C SER A 288 -25.64 14.56 -3.06
N GLY A 289 -25.60 14.56 -1.73
CA GLY A 289 -26.65 15.07 -0.88
C GLY A 289 -26.86 16.57 -1.03
N LEU A 290 -25.78 17.35 -1.02
CA LEU A 290 -25.82 18.81 -1.19
C LEU A 290 -26.35 19.21 -2.58
N LEU A 291 -25.89 18.54 -3.63
CA LEU A 291 -26.33 18.82 -4.98
C LEU A 291 -27.80 18.39 -5.21
N ALA A 292 -28.22 17.25 -4.66
CA ALA A 292 -29.60 16.82 -4.70
C ALA A 292 -30.52 17.87 -4.01
N TRP A 293 -30.11 18.34 -2.83
CA TRP A 293 -30.81 19.39 -2.09
C TRP A 293 -30.86 20.72 -2.87
N TYR A 294 -29.74 21.17 -3.48
CA TYR A 294 -29.66 22.36 -4.30
C TYR A 294 -30.61 22.31 -5.52
N TRP A 295 -30.61 21.18 -6.24
CA TRP A 295 -31.48 21.00 -7.41
C TRP A 295 -32.97 21.01 -7.05
N ILE A 296 -33.35 20.38 -5.94
CA ILE A 296 -34.72 20.37 -5.47
C ILE A 296 -35.19 21.79 -5.13
N ARG A 297 -34.30 22.60 -4.58
CA ARG A 297 -34.60 23.99 -4.22
C ARG A 297 -34.75 24.88 -5.45
N ARG A 298 -33.93 24.67 -6.48
CA ARG A 298 -33.90 25.44 -7.71
C ARG A 298 -35.05 25.11 -8.67
N GLU A 299 -35.45 23.86 -8.80
CA GLU A 299 -36.59 23.43 -9.62
C GLU A 299 -37.94 23.80 -8.96
N ALA A 300 -37.91 24.60 -7.89
CA ALA A 300 -39.10 25.06 -7.17
C ALA A 300 -39.57 26.47 -7.61
N VAL A 301 -38.89 27.08 -8.58
CA VAL A 301 -39.24 28.29 -9.27
C VAL A 301 -39.56 27.94 -10.71
#